data_7fbe9943b041535fbb641386b35a99dd
#
_entry.id   7fbe9943b041535fbb641386b35a99dd
#
_cell.length_a   1.000
_cell.length_b   1.000
_cell.length_c   1.000
_cell.angle_alpha   90.00
_cell.angle_beta   90.00
_cell.angle_gamma   90.00
#
_symmetry.space_group_name_H-M   'P 1'
#
loop_
_entity.id
_entity.type
_entity.pdbx_description
1 polymer ?
#
loop_
_entity_poly.entity_id
_entity_poly.type
_entity_poly.pdbx_seq_one_letter_code
_entity_poly.pdbx_strand_id
1 'polypeptide(L)'
;MTNFEKIIAQNRIKTNAVLATYCVIFAFIGLLVDVIRINANDLKIALFKLMTFQIFPAITIIMFLVAFVIIVVCIQNFSSIMLSGDGYKLIDTSKVLSSKENQIHRLLLELLEEAKLHFEPKLYIINAPYMNAFASGWNESNSLIALTSALIERLDRDELKAVIAHELSHIRHNDIRLTMCVGILSNIMLLAANFSVYFFMGNRRNSGANLARMILLALQIVLPFLTLLLQMYLSRTREYMADSGAAFLMHDNKPMIRALQKISNDYANNDYKGIDQNSTRSAAYLFNAEMFSTHPSIKNRIQSLSKRVI
;
A
#
# COMPACT_ATOMS: atom_id res chain seq x y z
N MET A 1 0.54 12.45 25.53
CA MET A 1 0.62 11.89 24.16
C MET A 1 0.99 13.03 23.21
N THR A 2 2.14 12.95 22.59
CA THR A 2 2.59 13.93 21.59
C THR A 2 1.68 13.85 20.35
N ASN A 3 1.66 14.90 19.51
CA ASN A 3 0.90 14.83 18.24
C ASN A 3 1.33 13.65 17.37
N PHE A 4 2.60 13.28 17.46
CA PHE A 4 3.19 12.16 16.74
C PHE A 4 2.64 10.80 17.21
N GLU A 5 2.60 10.55 18.52
CA GLU A 5 2.01 9.32 19.08
C GLU A 5 0.53 9.15 18.72
N LYS A 6 -0.22 10.26 18.64
CA LYS A 6 -1.61 10.25 18.19
C LYS A 6 -1.74 9.80 16.72
N ILE A 7 -0.83 10.27 15.86
CA ILE A 7 -0.82 9.88 14.44
C ILE A 7 -0.53 8.39 14.29
N ILE A 8 0.47 7.86 14.99
CA ILE A 8 0.80 6.43 14.96
C ILE A 8 -0.38 5.59 15.45
N ALA A 9 -0.99 5.98 16.57
CA ALA A 9 -2.16 5.29 17.12
C ALA A 9 -3.35 5.29 16.15
N GLN A 10 -3.63 6.43 15.51
CA GLN A 10 -4.69 6.56 14.50
C GLN A 10 -4.40 5.68 13.27
N ASN A 11 -3.17 5.65 12.77
CA ASN A 11 -2.81 4.82 11.63
C ASN A 11 -2.93 3.32 11.96
N ARG A 12 -2.57 2.92 13.20
CA ARG A 12 -2.77 1.55 13.67
C ARG A 12 -4.25 1.17 13.74
N ILE A 13 -5.10 2.05 14.25
CA ILE A 13 -6.56 1.83 14.30
C ILE A 13 -7.12 1.70 12.87
N LYS A 14 -6.73 2.59 11.96
CA LYS A 14 -7.14 2.55 10.55
C LYS A 14 -6.72 1.24 9.88
N THR A 15 -5.48 0.78 10.10
CA THR A 15 -4.98 -0.49 9.56
C THR A 15 -5.83 -1.67 10.07
N ASN A 16 -6.07 -1.74 11.38
CA ASN A 16 -6.89 -2.80 11.95
C ASN A 16 -8.34 -2.75 11.45
N ALA A 17 -8.91 -1.56 11.30
CA ALA A 17 -10.25 -1.39 10.75
C ALA A 17 -10.32 -1.86 9.29
N VAL A 18 -9.31 -1.56 8.46
CA VAL A 18 -9.22 -2.06 7.08
C VAL A 18 -9.14 -3.59 7.08
N LEU A 19 -8.25 -4.19 7.88
CA LEU A 19 -8.12 -5.65 7.97
C LEU A 19 -9.44 -6.33 8.38
N ALA A 20 -10.11 -5.78 9.41
CA ALA A 20 -11.41 -6.28 9.85
C ALA A 20 -12.48 -6.15 8.75
N THR A 21 -12.50 -5.03 8.03
CA THR A 21 -13.43 -4.81 6.91
C THR A 21 -13.25 -5.84 5.81
N TYR A 22 -12.00 -6.19 5.48
CA TYR A 22 -11.74 -7.25 4.50
C TYR A 22 -12.27 -8.60 4.96
N CYS A 23 -12.04 -9.00 6.22
CA CYS A 23 -12.60 -10.24 6.77
C CYS A 23 -14.14 -10.25 6.68
N VAL A 24 -14.78 -9.13 6.98
CA VAL A 24 -16.25 -8.99 6.90
C VAL A 24 -16.73 -9.12 5.45
N ILE A 25 -16.06 -8.48 4.50
CA ILE A 25 -16.43 -8.57 3.07
C ILE A 25 -16.28 -10.02 2.56
N PHE A 26 -15.18 -10.70 2.90
CA PHE A 26 -14.98 -12.10 2.53
C PHE A 26 -16.06 -13.00 3.13
N ALA A 27 -16.38 -12.82 4.40
CA ALA A 27 -17.47 -13.56 5.06
C ALA A 27 -18.82 -13.26 4.38
N PHE A 28 -19.08 -12.01 4.00
CA PHE A 28 -20.30 -11.62 3.31
C PHE A 28 -20.39 -12.26 1.91
N ILE A 29 -19.32 -12.26 1.13
CA ILE A 29 -19.23 -12.96 -0.15
C ILE A 29 -19.53 -14.46 0.08
N GLY A 30 -18.88 -15.08 1.06
CA GLY A 30 -19.13 -16.48 1.42
C GLY A 30 -20.57 -16.75 1.80
N LEU A 31 -21.22 -15.84 2.52
CA LEU A 31 -22.61 -15.96 2.92
C LEU A 31 -23.57 -15.94 1.71
N LEU A 32 -23.33 -15.04 0.75
CA LEU A 32 -24.09 -15.01 -0.51
C LEU A 32 -23.90 -16.31 -1.31
N VAL A 33 -22.68 -16.83 -1.33
CA VAL A 33 -22.38 -18.13 -2.00
C VAL A 33 -23.08 -19.29 -1.28
N ASP A 34 -23.15 -19.30 0.06
CA ASP A 34 -23.91 -20.30 0.81
C ASP A 34 -25.42 -20.24 0.50
N VAL A 35 -26.01 -19.03 0.37
CA VAL A 35 -27.40 -18.85 -0.07
C VAL A 35 -27.63 -19.48 -1.45
N ILE A 36 -26.68 -19.31 -2.38
CA ILE A 36 -26.76 -19.93 -3.72
C ILE A 36 -26.60 -21.45 -3.62
N ARG A 37 -25.67 -21.94 -2.80
CA ARG A 37 -25.40 -23.37 -2.58
C ARG A 37 -26.64 -24.10 -2.09
N ILE A 38 -27.35 -23.56 -1.10
CA ILE A 38 -28.58 -24.17 -0.56
C ILE A 38 -29.80 -23.93 -1.46
N ASN A 39 -29.62 -23.22 -2.57
CA ASN A 39 -30.68 -22.92 -3.54
C ASN A 39 -31.92 -22.29 -2.89
N ALA A 40 -31.68 -21.25 -2.08
CA ALA A 40 -32.71 -20.63 -1.24
C ALA A 40 -33.84 -19.99 -2.04
N ASN A 41 -35.08 -20.16 -1.57
CA ASN A 41 -36.26 -19.52 -2.14
C ASN A 41 -36.36 -18.05 -1.68
N ASP A 42 -35.99 -17.76 -0.41
CA ASP A 42 -36.01 -16.45 0.18
C ASP A 42 -34.66 -16.09 0.77
N LEU A 43 -34.10 -14.93 0.38
CA LEU A 43 -32.81 -14.48 0.82
C LEU A 43 -32.75 -14.19 2.33
N LYS A 44 -33.78 -13.53 2.87
CA LYS A 44 -33.78 -13.10 4.29
C LYS A 44 -33.85 -14.31 5.22
N ILE A 45 -34.71 -15.28 4.89
CA ILE A 45 -34.87 -16.52 5.66
C ILE A 45 -33.56 -17.34 5.58
N ALA A 46 -32.95 -17.42 4.42
CA ALA A 46 -31.68 -18.12 4.23
C ALA A 46 -30.54 -17.49 5.05
N LEU A 47 -30.40 -16.18 4.97
CA LEU A 47 -29.39 -15.43 5.76
C LEU A 47 -29.60 -15.66 7.26
N PHE A 48 -30.84 -15.57 7.74
CA PHE A 48 -31.16 -15.85 9.15
C PHE A 48 -30.75 -17.25 9.57
N LYS A 49 -31.11 -18.28 8.78
CA LYS A 49 -30.74 -19.68 9.08
C LYS A 49 -29.22 -19.93 9.06
N LEU A 50 -28.51 -19.32 8.14
CA LEU A 50 -27.04 -19.39 8.05
C LEU A 50 -26.37 -18.68 9.22
N MET A 51 -26.79 -17.46 9.55
CA MET A 51 -26.24 -16.69 10.66
C MET A 51 -26.55 -17.28 12.04
N THR A 52 -27.68 -17.97 12.19
CA THR A 52 -28.06 -18.69 13.44
C THR A 52 -27.57 -20.14 13.48
N PHE A 53 -26.76 -20.56 12.50
CA PHE A 53 -26.23 -21.93 12.38
C PHE A 53 -27.31 -23.02 12.32
N GLN A 54 -28.57 -22.72 11.97
CA GLN A 54 -29.60 -23.70 11.64
C GLN A 54 -29.23 -24.44 10.35
N ILE A 55 -28.50 -23.79 9.45
CA ILE A 55 -27.83 -24.40 8.30
C ILE A 55 -26.35 -24.02 8.42
N PHE A 56 -25.47 -25.01 8.29
CA PHE A 56 -24.04 -24.80 8.42
C PHE A 56 -23.49 -23.93 7.27
N PRO A 57 -22.91 -22.73 7.57
CA PRO A 57 -22.42 -21.78 6.59
C PRO A 57 -20.99 -22.15 6.13
N ALA A 58 -20.85 -23.28 5.43
CA ALA A 58 -19.55 -23.86 5.10
C ALA A 58 -18.67 -22.91 4.28
N ILE A 59 -19.23 -22.30 3.22
CA ILE A 59 -18.44 -21.41 2.33
C ILE A 59 -18.10 -20.11 3.06
N THR A 60 -19.00 -19.59 3.89
CA THR A 60 -18.73 -18.41 4.73
C THR A 60 -17.52 -18.62 5.62
N ILE A 61 -17.46 -19.77 6.32
CA ILE A 61 -16.36 -20.10 7.22
C ILE A 61 -15.07 -20.29 6.42
N ILE A 62 -15.12 -21.02 5.29
CA ILE A 62 -13.96 -21.21 4.43
C ILE A 62 -13.43 -19.87 3.93
N MET A 63 -14.28 -18.99 3.41
CA MET A 63 -13.90 -17.68 2.90
C MET A 63 -13.29 -16.79 4.00
N PHE A 64 -13.86 -16.80 5.20
CA PHE A 64 -13.30 -16.08 6.34
C PHE A 64 -11.91 -16.61 6.73
N LEU A 65 -11.73 -17.94 6.80
CA LEU A 65 -10.43 -18.54 7.11
C LEU A 65 -9.40 -18.26 6.03
N VAL A 66 -9.79 -18.35 4.75
CA VAL A 66 -8.91 -18.00 3.62
C VAL A 66 -8.47 -16.55 3.73
N ALA A 67 -9.38 -15.60 3.98
CA ALA A 67 -9.05 -14.20 4.18
C ALA A 67 -8.06 -14.00 5.33
N PHE A 68 -8.30 -14.67 6.46
CA PHE A 68 -7.42 -14.60 7.64
C PHE A 68 -6.02 -15.14 7.34
N VAL A 69 -5.92 -16.31 6.70
CA VAL A 69 -4.63 -16.90 6.30
C VAL A 69 -3.88 -15.99 5.33
N ILE A 70 -4.58 -15.44 4.33
CA ILE A 70 -3.96 -14.50 3.38
C ILE A 70 -3.41 -13.28 4.11
N ILE A 71 -4.16 -12.68 5.04
CA ILE A 71 -3.70 -11.55 5.84
C ILE A 71 -2.42 -11.91 6.61
N VAL A 72 -2.40 -13.05 7.29
CA VAL A 72 -1.22 -13.51 8.04
C VAL A 72 -0.02 -13.72 7.12
N VAL A 73 -0.20 -14.40 5.98
CA VAL A 73 0.86 -14.64 4.99
C VAL A 73 1.39 -13.32 4.41
N CYS A 74 0.50 -12.38 4.08
CA CYS A 74 0.90 -11.06 3.58
C CYS A 74 1.70 -10.28 4.62
N ILE A 75 1.31 -10.31 5.90
CA ILE A 75 2.03 -9.65 6.99
C ILE A 75 3.44 -10.26 7.16
N GLN A 76 3.55 -11.58 7.14
CA GLN A 76 4.83 -12.27 7.34
C GLN A 76 5.79 -12.11 6.15
N ASN A 77 5.26 -12.11 4.93
CA ASN A 77 6.06 -12.03 3.70
C ASN A 77 6.07 -10.64 3.05
N PHE A 78 5.75 -9.61 3.82
CA PHE A 78 5.54 -8.26 3.34
C PHE A 78 6.72 -7.72 2.51
N SER A 79 7.94 -7.81 3.04
CA SER A 79 9.15 -7.36 2.35
C SER A 79 9.42 -8.15 1.06
N SER A 80 9.20 -9.47 1.07
CA SER A 80 9.41 -10.32 -0.10
C SER A 80 8.41 -10.02 -1.22
N ILE A 81 7.16 -9.69 -0.88
CA ILE A 81 6.13 -9.31 -1.86
C ILE A 81 6.55 -8.01 -2.57
N MET A 82 7.11 -7.05 -1.82
CA MET A 82 7.56 -5.77 -2.38
C MET A 82 8.83 -5.89 -3.21
N LEU A 83 9.73 -6.78 -2.82
CA LEU A 83 10.99 -7.05 -3.52
C LEU A 83 10.84 -8.17 -4.56
N SER A 84 9.61 -8.55 -4.94
CA SER A 84 9.38 -9.55 -5.98
C SER A 84 9.78 -9.01 -7.35
N GLY A 85 10.63 -9.76 -8.08
CA GLY A 85 11.16 -9.39 -9.40
C GLY A 85 12.68 -9.29 -9.41
N ASP A 86 13.24 -9.09 -10.59
CA ASP A 86 14.67 -9.00 -10.80
C ASP A 86 15.20 -7.58 -10.54
N GLY A 87 16.49 -7.49 -10.16
CA GLY A 87 17.21 -6.21 -10.12
C GLY A 87 17.29 -5.53 -8.75
N TYR A 88 16.99 -6.22 -7.64
CA TYR A 88 17.21 -5.69 -6.30
C TYR A 88 18.58 -6.04 -5.75
N LYS A 89 19.30 -5.03 -5.28
CA LYS A 89 20.57 -5.20 -4.57
C LYS A 89 20.45 -4.68 -3.15
N LEU A 90 20.62 -5.56 -2.16
CA LEU A 90 20.75 -5.14 -0.75
C LEU A 90 22.10 -4.42 -0.56
N ILE A 91 22.08 -3.27 0.10
CA ILE A 91 23.29 -2.63 0.62
C ILE A 91 23.68 -3.37 1.90
N ASP A 92 24.63 -4.28 1.78
CA ASP A 92 25.08 -5.15 2.87
C ASP A 92 26.31 -4.54 3.54
N THR A 93 26.08 -3.92 4.69
CA THR A 93 27.12 -3.22 5.47
C THR A 93 28.20 -4.15 6.04
N SER A 94 28.02 -5.47 5.99
CA SER A 94 29.07 -6.45 6.35
C SER A 94 30.13 -6.61 5.26
N LYS A 95 29.90 -6.05 4.07
CA LYS A 95 30.78 -6.11 2.89
C LYS A 95 31.38 -4.75 2.56
N VAL A 96 32.37 -4.75 1.70
CA VAL A 96 32.94 -3.50 1.16
C VAL A 96 31.89 -2.84 0.26
N LEU A 97 31.44 -1.66 0.67
CA LEU A 97 30.47 -0.87 -0.07
C LEU A 97 31.14 -0.06 -1.18
N SER A 98 30.49 0.06 -2.31
CA SER A 98 30.87 1.05 -3.34
C SER A 98 30.75 2.48 -2.81
N SER A 99 31.36 3.45 -3.48
CA SER A 99 31.29 4.87 -3.10
C SER A 99 29.84 5.36 -3.00
N LYS A 100 28.97 4.97 -3.94
CA LYS A 100 27.53 5.32 -3.94
C LYS A 100 26.77 4.67 -2.79
N GLU A 101 27.00 3.38 -2.54
CA GLU A 101 26.37 2.67 -1.41
C GLU A 101 26.76 3.27 -0.07
N ASN A 102 28.04 3.59 0.11
CA ASN A 102 28.52 4.31 1.30
C ASN A 102 27.86 5.68 1.46
N GLN A 103 27.68 6.42 0.37
CA GLN A 103 27.00 7.72 0.40
C GLN A 103 25.57 7.55 0.91
N ILE A 104 24.78 6.64 0.32
CA ILE A 104 23.37 6.40 0.70
C ILE A 104 23.28 5.96 2.16
N HIS A 105 24.12 5.03 2.58
CA HIS A 105 24.14 4.53 3.95
C HIS A 105 24.46 5.65 4.96
N ARG A 106 25.46 6.52 4.67
CA ARG A 106 25.79 7.66 5.52
C ARG A 106 24.63 8.65 5.62
N LEU A 107 23.93 8.94 4.49
CA LEU A 107 22.77 9.82 4.51
C LEU A 107 21.65 9.27 5.39
N LEU A 108 21.42 7.95 5.36
CA LEU A 108 20.46 7.30 6.26
C LEU A 108 20.89 7.44 7.72
N LEU A 109 22.15 7.16 8.06
CA LEU A 109 22.65 7.26 9.44
C LEU A 109 22.53 8.70 9.99
N GLU A 110 22.89 9.71 9.20
CA GLU A 110 22.70 11.11 9.56
C GLU A 110 21.21 11.43 9.89
N LEU A 111 20.28 10.89 9.10
CA LEU A 111 18.84 11.09 9.30
C LEU A 111 18.32 10.34 10.53
N LEU A 112 18.82 9.14 10.81
CA LEU A 112 18.44 8.36 11.99
C LEU A 112 18.90 9.05 13.27
N GLU A 113 20.10 9.61 13.28
CA GLU A 113 20.63 10.41 14.39
C GLU A 113 19.78 11.66 14.62
N GLU A 114 19.49 12.43 13.57
CA GLU A 114 18.63 13.62 13.63
C GLU A 114 17.21 13.29 14.13
N ALA A 115 16.65 12.19 13.63
CA ALA A 115 15.33 11.70 14.03
C ALA A 115 15.30 11.03 15.42
N LYS A 116 16.47 10.78 16.05
CA LYS A 116 16.63 10.01 17.30
C LYS A 116 15.98 8.63 17.22
N LEU A 117 16.18 7.95 16.09
CA LEU A 117 15.64 6.61 15.85
C LEU A 117 16.69 5.54 16.15
N HIS A 118 16.26 4.46 16.80
CA HIS A 118 17.11 3.36 17.26
C HIS A 118 16.98 2.10 16.40
N PHE A 119 16.42 2.22 15.20
CA PHE A 119 16.30 1.13 14.22
C PHE A 119 16.90 1.58 12.90
N GLU A 120 17.42 0.65 12.12
CA GLU A 120 17.99 0.91 10.81
C GLU A 120 17.21 0.14 9.75
N PRO A 121 16.48 0.85 8.85
CA PRO A 121 15.82 0.21 7.70
C PRO A 121 16.84 -0.42 6.76
N LYS A 122 16.54 -1.60 6.21
CA LYS A 122 17.37 -2.19 5.16
C LYS A 122 17.32 -1.34 3.91
N LEU A 123 18.49 -1.05 3.32
CA LEU A 123 18.60 -0.27 2.10
C LEU A 123 18.72 -1.19 0.87
N TYR A 124 17.93 -0.90 -0.15
CA TYR A 124 17.98 -1.61 -1.43
C TYR A 124 18.18 -0.64 -2.59
N ILE A 125 18.93 -1.08 -3.58
CA ILE A 125 19.04 -0.40 -4.87
C ILE A 125 18.26 -1.22 -5.89
N ILE A 126 17.41 -0.54 -6.67
CA ILE A 126 16.66 -1.12 -7.78
C ILE A 126 17.34 -0.67 -9.08
N ASN A 127 17.74 -1.62 -9.90
CA ASN A 127 18.25 -1.28 -11.23
C ASN A 127 17.09 -0.87 -12.15
N ALA A 128 16.81 0.43 -12.22
CA ALA A 128 15.72 0.97 -13.01
C ALA A 128 16.10 2.32 -13.64
N PRO A 129 15.66 2.61 -14.88
CA PRO A 129 16.01 3.82 -15.61
C PRO A 129 15.21 5.06 -15.18
N TYR A 130 14.16 4.90 -14.39
CA TYR A 130 13.30 5.97 -13.89
C TYR A 130 13.66 6.35 -12.45
N MET A 131 13.40 7.62 -12.09
CA MET A 131 13.70 8.14 -10.76
C MET A 131 12.54 7.83 -9.81
N ASN A 132 12.75 6.93 -8.85
CA ASN A 132 11.74 6.64 -7.84
C ASN A 132 12.34 6.05 -6.56
N ALA A 133 11.54 6.07 -5.49
CA ALA A 133 11.85 5.47 -4.20
C ALA A 133 10.58 4.91 -3.56
N PHE A 134 10.73 4.00 -2.61
CA PHE A 134 9.65 3.61 -1.72
C PHE A 134 10.18 3.05 -0.41
N ALA A 135 9.38 3.22 0.64
CA ALA A 135 9.57 2.52 1.90
C ALA A 135 8.58 1.36 2.03
N SER A 136 9.02 0.29 2.70
CA SER A 136 8.19 -0.88 3.00
C SER A 136 8.53 -1.45 4.36
N GLY A 137 7.63 -2.21 4.96
CA GLY A 137 7.82 -2.88 6.23
C GLY A 137 6.57 -2.90 7.09
N TRP A 138 6.42 -3.98 7.87
CA TRP A 138 5.29 -4.10 8.81
C TRP A 138 5.55 -3.38 10.14
N ASN A 139 6.80 -3.28 10.54
CA ASN A 139 7.26 -2.60 11.75
C ASN A 139 8.67 -2.03 11.53
N GLU A 140 9.15 -1.25 12.48
CA GLU A 140 10.47 -0.62 12.44
C GLU A 140 11.61 -1.65 12.23
N SER A 141 11.56 -2.80 12.94
CA SER A 141 12.57 -3.86 12.83
C SER A 141 12.54 -4.61 11.48
N ASN A 142 11.44 -4.53 10.73
CA ASN A 142 11.28 -5.17 9.43
C ASN A 142 10.92 -4.12 8.37
N SER A 143 11.61 -2.98 8.40
CA SER A 143 11.45 -1.90 7.44
C SER A 143 12.58 -1.90 6.42
N LEU A 144 12.28 -1.38 5.24
CA LEU A 144 13.25 -1.17 4.18
C LEU A 144 12.96 0.12 3.41
N ILE A 145 14.00 0.66 2.80
CA ILE A 145 13.91 1.76 1.83
C ILE A 145 14.59 1.27 0.55
N ALA A 146 13.90 1.41 -0.57
CA ALA A 146 14.42 1.06 -1.88
C ALA A 146 14.51 2.31 -2.77
N LEU A 147 15.65 2.49 -3.42
CA LEU A 147 15.96 3.63 -4.29
C LEU A 147 16.33 3.11 -5.67
N THR A 148 15.81 3.73 -6.73
CA THR A 148 16.22 3.36 -8.09
C THR A 148 17.62 3.90 -8.42
N SER A 149 18.36 3.18 -9.28
CA SER A 149 19.68 3.60 -9.75
C SER A 149 19.65 4.98 -10.40
N ALA A 150 18.64 5.27 -11.22
CA ALA A 150 18.47 6.57 -11.86
C ALA A 150 18.24 7.69 -10.83
N LEU A 151 17.51 7.44 -9.73
CA LEU A 151 17.33 8.42 -8.65
C LEU A 151 18.68 8.76 -7.99
N ILE A 152 19.48 7.75 -7.66
CA ILE A 152 20.80 7.89 -7.02
C ILE A 152 21.79 8.64 -7.93
N GLU A 153 21.65 8.49 -9.25
CA GLU A 153 22.56 9.10 -10.23
C GLU A 153 22.22 10.55 -10.55
N ARG A 154 20.94 10.90 -10.54
CA ARG A 154 20.46 12.19 -11.03
C ARG A 154 20.19 13.23 -9.94
N LEU A 155 19.99 12.79 -8.70
CA LEU A 155 19.82 13.68 -7.55
C LEU A 155 21.18 14.05 -6.94
N ASP A 156 21.31 15.32 -6.49
CA ASP A 156 22.43 15.72 -5.66
C ASP A 156 22.32 15.14 -4.23
N ARG A 157 23.37 15.35 -3.42
CA ARG A 157 23.44 14.79 -2.06
C ARG A 157 22.24 15.22 -1.20
N ASP A 158 21.88 16.49 -1.23
CA ASP A 158 20.83 17.03 -0.36
C ASP A 158 19.43 16.64 -0.84
N GLU A 159 19.22 16.57 -2.15
CA GLU A 159 17.99 16.07 -2.76
C GLU A 159 17.78 14.58 -2.45
N LEU A 160 18.83 13.76 -2.56
CA LEU A 160 18.80 12.35 -2.23
C LEU A 160 18.53 12.13 -0.73
N LYS A 161 19.17 12.94 0.15
CA LYS A 161 18.92 12.94 1.59
C LYS A 161 17.48 13.29 1.90
N ALA A 162 16.89 14.28 1.20
CA ALA A 162 15.49 14.68 1.38
C ALA A 162 14.52 13.56 0.97
N VAL A 163 14.80 12.82 -0.12
CA VAL A 163 14.00 11.66 -0.50
C VAL A 163 14.10 10.54 0.53
N ILE A 164 15.30 10.22 1.04
CA ILE A 164 15.46 9.23 2.11
C ILE A 164 14.71 9.67 3.38
N ALA A 165 14.75 10.96 3.72
CA ALA A 165 14.00 11.52 4.86
C ALA A 165 12.48 11.40 4.68
N HIS A 166 11.99 11.55 3.45
CA HIS A 166 10.58 11.34 3.10
C HIS A 166 10.17 9.88 3.33
N GLU A 167 10.95 8.92 2.81
CA GLU A 167 10.70 7.49 3.00
C GLU A 167 10.81 7.08 4.49
N LEU A 168 11.78 7.62 5.21
CA LEU A 168 11.93 7.41 6.65
C LEU A 168 10.73 7.95 7.44
N SER A 169 10.13 9.05 6.98
CA SER A 169 8.92 9.62 7.58
C SER A 169 7.71 8.69 7.44
N HIS A 170 7.57 8.00 6.33
CA HIS A 170 6.54 6.96 6.16
C HIS A 170 6.72 5.80 7.15
N ILE A 171 7.95 5.30 7.33
CA ILE A 171 8.24 4.27 8.33
C ILE A 171 7.87 4.76 9.73
N ARG A 172 8.31 5.96 10.09
CA ARG A 172 8.09 6.58 11.39
C ARG A 172 6.60 6.82 11.68
N HIS A 173 5.80 7.21 10.70
CA HIS A 173 4.36 7.42 10.85
C HIS A 173 3.55 6.11 10.86
N ASN A 174 4.19 4.97 10.58
CA ASN A 174 3.52 3.66 10.50
C ASN A 174 2.38 3.62 9.47
N ASP A 175 2.48 4.42 8.42
CA ASP A 175 1.41 4.53 7.41
C ASP A 175 1.60 3.57 6.23
N ILE A 176 2.79 3.00 6.06
CA ILE A 176 3.13 2.01 5.04
C ILE A 176 2.20 0.79 5.13
N ARG A 177 1.96 0.28 6.35
CA ARG A 177 1.06 -0.86 6.58
C ARG A 177 -0.31 -0.68 5.95
N LEU A 178 -0.89 0.51 6.15
CA LEU A 178 -2.23 0.82 5.70
C LEU A 178 -2.33 0.80 4.17
N THR A 179 -1.36 1.42 3.48
CA THR A 179 -1.33 1.46 2.00
C THR A 179 -1.27 0.06 1.41
N MET A 180 -0.39 -0.75 1.98
CA MET A 180 -0.13 -2.07 1.44
C MET A 180 -1.26 -3.03 1.75
N CYS A 181 -1.84 -2.96 2.96
CA CYS A 181 -3.04 -3.73 3.27
C CYS A 181 -4.16 -3.40 2.28
N VAL A 182 -4.39 -2.12 1.99
CA VAL A 182 -5.39 -1.72 1.00
C VAL A 182 -5.04 -2.23 -0.40
N GLY A 183 -3.78 -2.09 -0.86
CA GLY A 183 -3.36 -2.52 -2.19
C GLY A 183 -3.46 -4.03 -2.40
N ILE A 184 -2.84 -4.82 -1.52
CA ILE A 184 -2.80 -6.28 -1.65
C ILE A 184 -4.18 -6.90 -1.47
N LEU A 185 -4.86 -6.53 -0.37
CA LEU A 185 -6.15 -7.14 -0.03
C LEU A 185 -7.25 -6.75 -1.02
N SER A 186 -7.19 -5.56 -1.61
CA SER A 186 -8.12 -5.15 -2.66
C SER A 186 -8.05 -6.06 -3.88
N ASN A 187 -6.83 -6.37 -4.36
CA ASN A 187 -6.66 -7.28 -5.49
C ASN A 187 -7.20 -8.68 -5.18
N ILE A 188 -6.93 -9.19 -3.99
CA ILE A 188 -7.40 -10.53 -3.56
C ILE A 188 -8.91 -10.54 -3.43
N MET A 189 -9.51 -9.48 -2.90
CA MET A 189 -10.96 -9.35 -2.76
C MET A 189 -11.66 -9.35 -4.13
N LEU A 190 -11.10 -8.63 -5.11
CA LEU A 190 -11.61 -8.62 -6.48
C LEU A 190 -11.55 -10.02 -7.12
N LEU A 191 -10.44 -10.73 -6.92
CA LEU A 191 -10.31 -12.11 -7.37
C LEU A 191 -11.39 -13.01 -6.72
N ALA A 192 -11.59 -12.90 -5.40
CA ALA A 192 -12.59 -13.70 -4.69
C ALA A 192 -14.02 -13.40 -5.20
N ALA A 193 -14.38 -12.15 -5.44
CA ALA A 193 -15.66 -11.75 -5.99
C ALA A 193 -15.85 -12.32 -7.40
N ASN A 194 -14.85 -12.22 -8.27
CA ASN A 194 -14.87 -12.73 -9.64
C ASN A 194 -15.03 -14.27 -9.67
N PHE A 195 -14.23 -14.99 -8.87
CA PHE A 195 -14.33 -16.44 -8.77
C PHE A 195 -15.72 -16.89 -8.26
N SER A 196 -16.26 -16.21 -7.25
CA SER A 196 -17.55 -16.54 -6.68
C SER A 196 -18.68 -16.46 -7.70
N VAL A 197 -18.67 -15.45 -8.57
CA VAL A 197 -19.65 -15.34 -9.65
C VAL A 197 -19.46 -16.45 -10.68
N TYR A 198 -18.22 -16.68 -11.12
CA TYR A 198 -17.91 -17.65 -12.18
C TYR A 198 -18.32 -19.08 -11.79
N PHE A 199 -18.02 -19.52 -10.57
CA PHE A 199 -18.33 -20.89 -10.11
C PHE A 199 -19.81 -21.12 -9.81
N PHE A 200 -20.58 -20.06 -9.52
CA PHE A 200 -21.98 -20.20 -9.08
C PHE A 200 -23.00 -19.66 -10.07
N MET A 201 -22.59 -19.31 -11.29
CA MET A 201 -23.49 -18.96 -12.40
C MET A 201 -24.18 -20.21 -12.99
N GLY A 202 -25.03 -20.86 -12.20
CA GLY A 202 -25.90 -21.92 -12.67
C GLY A 202 -27.35 -21.42 -12.83
N ASN A 203 -28.08 -21.96 -13.79
CA ASN A 203 -29.51 -21.65 -14.01
C ASN A 203 -30.35 -22.30 -12.92
N ARG A 204 -30.62 -21.58 -11.82
CA ARG A 204 -31.49 -22.07 -10.72
C ARG A 204 -32.71 -21.18 -10.61
N ARG A 205 -33.90 -21.82 -10.38
CA ARG A 205 -35.21 -21.16 -10.43
C ARG A 205 -35.58 -20.36 -9.17
N ASN A 206 -34.82 -20.48 -8.10
CA ASN A 206 -35.21 -19.89 -6.80
C ASN A 206 -34.83 -18.44 -6.66
N SER A 207 -35.77 -17.59 -6.25
CA SER A 207 -35.64 -16.14 -6.23
C SER A 207 -34.56 -15.65 -5.24
N GLY A 208 -34.42 -16.27 -4.08
CA GLY A 208 -33.41 -15.91 -3.08
C GLY A 208 -31.99 -16.15 -3.57
N ALA A 209 -31.72 -17.30 -4.23
CA ALA A 209 -30.45 -17.62 -4.83
C ALA A 209 -30.12 -16.67 -6.01
N ASN A 210 -31.11 -16.29 -6.80
CA ASN A 210 -30.91 -15.35 -7.91
C ASN A 210 -30.62 -13.94 -7.38
N LEU A 211 -31.29 -13.49 -6.32
CA LEU A 211 -31.01 -12.20 -5.68
C LEU A 211 -29.56 -12.16 -5.11
N ALA A 212 -29.11 -13.25 -4.47
CA ALA A 212 -27.72 -13.36 -4.00
C ALA A 212 -26.71 -13.23 -5.14
N ARG A 213 -26.97 -13.84 -6.32
CA ARG A 213 -26.13 -13.68 -7.52
C ARG A 213 -26.11 -12.26 -8.04
N MET A 214 -27.27 -11.59 -8.09
CA MET A 214 -27.33 -10.19 -8.52
C MET A 214 -26.52 -9.29 -7.60
N ILE A 215 -26.56 -9.54 -6.29
CA ILE A 215 -25.71 -8.80 -5.32
C ILE A 215 -24.24 -9.08 -5.58
N LEU A 216 -23.81 -10.33 -5.80
CA LEU A 216 -22.42 -10.65 -6.15
C LEU A 216 -21.96 -9.96 -7.43
N LEU A 217 -22.80 -9.92 -8.47
CA LEU A 217 -22.51 -9.19 -9.71
C LEU A 217 -22.36 -7.67 -9.46
N ALA A 218 -23.25 -7.10 -8.65
CA ALA A 218 -23.14 -5.71 -8.26
C ALA A 218 -21.84 -5.41 -7.49
N LEU A 219 -21.41 -6.31 -6.60
CA LEU A 219 -20.16 -6.19 -5.85
C LEU A 219 -18.93 -6.19 -6.76
N GLN A 220 -18.93 -6.91 -7.89
CA GLN A 220 -17.82 -6.87 -8.86
C GLN A 220 -17.59 -5.47 -9.43
N ILE A 221 -18.60 -4.64 -9.51
CA ILE A 221 -18.51 -3.26 -9.99
C ILE A 221 -18.23 -2.30 -8.84
N VAL A 222 -18.92 -2.47 -7.72
CA VAL A 222 -18.87 -1.55 -6.56
C VAL A 222 -17.54 -1.66 -5.82
N LEU A 223 -17.01 -2.88 -5.60
CA LEU A 223 -15.77 -3.08 -4.83
C LEU A 223 -14.54 -2.43 -5.47
N PRO A 224 -14.27 -2.55 -6.79
CA PRO A 224 -13.17 -1.83 -7.43
C PRO A 224 -13.25 -0.32 -7.22
N PHE A 225 -14.45 0.24 -7.40
CA PHE A 225 -14.68 1.68 -7.24
C PHE A 225 -14.44 2.15 -5.80
N LEU A 226 -14.99 1.44 -4.81
CA LEU A 226 -14.77 1.74 -3.38
C LEU A 226 -13.30 1.61 -3.00
N THR A 227 -12.61 0.60 -3.51
CA THR A 227 -11.18 0.39 -3.29
C THR A 227 -10.36 1.56 -3.84
N LEU A 228 -10.65 2.00 -5.06
CA LEU A 228 -10.00 3.15 -5.67
C LEU A 228 -10.20 4.41 -4.84
N LEU A 229 -11.43 4.70 -4.41
CA LEU A 229 -11.73 5.86 -3.55
C LEU A 229 -10.97 5.79 -2.22
N LEU A 230 -10.92 4.60 -1.59
CA LEU A 230 -10.20 4.39 -0.34
C LEU A 230 -8.70 4.61 -0.52
N GLN A 231 -8.10 4.08 -1.57
CA GLN A 231 -6.70 4.29 -1.90
C GLN A 231 -6.38 5.78 -2.09
N MET A 232 -7.18 6.49 -2.87
CA MET A 232 -7.01 7.93 -3.11
C MET A 232 -7.13 8.77 -1.83
N TYR A 233 -8.12 8.46 -0.97
CA TYR A 233 -8.32 9.17 0.28
C TYR A 233 -7.16 8.97 1.26
N LEU A 234 -6.69 7.73 1.42
CA LEU A 234 -5.62 7.40 2.34
C LEU A 234 -4.27 7.95 1.89
N SER A 235 -4.00 7.99 0.60
CA SER A 235 -2.69 8.36 0.07
C SER A 235 -2.37 9.85 0.20
N ARG A 236 -3.30 10.74 -0.13
CA ARG A 236 -3.02 12.19 -0.21
C ARG A 236 -2.53 12.81 1.10
N THR A 237 -3.20 12.53 2.20
CA THR A 237 -2.84 13.11 3.52
C THR A 237 -1.46 12.65 3.97
N ARG A 238 -1.07 11.40 3.67
CA ARG A 238 0.19 10.81 4.06
C ARG A 238 1.38 11.42 3.32
N GLU A 239 1.23 11.67 2.03
CA GLU A 239 2.28 12.33 1.24
C GLU A 239 2.62 13.71 1.81
N TYR A 240 1.60 14.52 2.14
CA TYR A 240 1.84 15.82 2.78
C TYR A 240 2.49 15.71 4.16
N MET A 241 2.20 14.64 4.90
CA MET A 241 2.83 14.38 6.20
C MET A 241 4.28 13.94 6.02
N ALA A 242 4.57 13.07 5.06
CA ALA A 242 5.93 12.62 4.76
C ALA A 242 6.79 13.76 4.21
N ASP A 243 6.26 14.61 3.32
CA ASP A 243 6.92 15.82 2.85
C ASP A 243 7.28 16.76 4.01
N SER A 244 6.37 16.92 4.97
CA SER A 244 6.60 17.73 6.17
C SER A 244 7.64 17.10 7.08
N GLY A 245 7.64 15.78 7.21
CA GLY A 245 8.64 15.03 7.97
C GLY A 245 10.02 15.15 7.36
N ALA A 246 10.11 15.07 6.03
CA ALA A 246 11.37 15.31 5.31
C ALA A 246 11.92 16.73 5.55
N ALA A 247 11.06 17.74 5.37
CA ALA A 247 11.43 19.13 5.60
C ALA A 247 11.87 19.39 7.06
N PHE A 248 11.20 18.77 8.04
CA PHE A 248 11.57 18.83 9.45
C PHE A 248 12.95 18.22 9.72
N LEU A 249 13.22 17.00 9.19
CA LEU A 249 14.50 16.30 9.37
C LEU A 249 15.66 16.98 8.62
N MET A 250 15.36 17.68 7.55
CA MET A 250 16.35 18.43 6.78
C MET A 250 16.56 19.88 7.28
N HIS A 251 15.70 20.37 8.20
CA HIS A 251 15.62 21.80 8.58
C HIS A 251 15.53 22.75 7.36
N ASP A 252 15.13 22.20 6.20
CA ASP A 252 14.96 22.95 4.94
C ASP A 252 13.97 22.19 4.04
N ASN A 253 13.07 22.94 3.41
CA ASN A 253 12.11 22.38 2.45
C ASN A 253 12.62 22.37 1.00
N LYS A 254 13.66 23.16 0.69
CA LYS A 254 14.17 23.35 -0.67
C LYS A 254 14.73 22.09 -1.31
N PRO A 255 15.51 21.23 -0.62
CA PRO A 255 16.00 19.97 -1.23
C PRO A 255 14.87 19.07 -1.70
N MET A 256 13.80 18.91 -0.89
CA MET A 256 12.65 18.09 -1.28
C MET A 256 11.88 18.70 -2.47
N ILE A 257 11.73 20.03 -2.50
CA ILE A 257 11.11 20.73 -3.63
C ILE A 257 11.91 20.48 -4.92
N ARG A 258 13.26 20.63 -4.88
CA ARG A 258 14.12 20.37 -6.05
C ARG A 258 14.06 18.89 -6.49
N ALA A 259 14.08 17.94 -5.55
CA ALA A 259 13.95 16.53 -5.84
C ALA A 259 12.63 16.24 -6.58
N LEU A 260 11.50 16.73 -6.05
CA LEU A 260 10.20 16.58 -6.68
C LEU A 260 10.14 17.20 -8.08
N GLN A 261 10.75 18.38 -8.30
CA GLN A 261 10.83 19.00 -9.61
C GLN A 261 11.64 18.16 -10.60
N LYS A 262 12.81 17.65 -10.20
CA LYS A 262 13.65 16.79 -11.06
C LYS A 262 12.93 15.49 -11.41
N ILE A 263 12.29 14.82 -10.43
CA ILE A 263 11.51 13.60 -10.67
C ILE A 263 10.36 13.88 -11.64
N SER A 264 9.61 14.97 -11.43
CA SER A 264 8.51 15.35 -12.33
C SER A 264 8.97 15.58 -13.76
N ASN A 265 10.09 16.28 -13.93
CA ASN A 265 10.66 16.56 -15.27
C ASN A 265 11.18 15.29 -15.93
N ASP A 266 11.75 14.35 -15.16
CA ASP A 266 12.19 13.06 -15.67
C ASP A 266 11.02 12.27 -16.28
N TYR A 267 9.89 12.17 -15.57
CA TYR A 267 8.69 11.50 -16.07
C TYR A 267 7.96 12.25 -17.19
N ALA A 268 8.09 13.57 -17.23
CA ALA A 268 7.51 14.36 -18.33
C ALA A 268 8.28 14.20 -19.66
N ASN A 269 9.60 13.95 -19.58
CA ASN A 269 10.49 13.86 -20.73
C ASN A 269 10.74 12.44 -21.20
N ASN A 270 10.37 11.42 -20.44
CA ASN A 270 10.61 10.02 -20.77
C ASN A 270 9.31 9.21 -20.62
N ASP A 271 9.09 8.26 -21.52
CA ASP A 271 7.96 7.32 -21.42
C ASP A 271 8.43 6.03 -20.73
N TYR A 272 8.01 5.85 -19.48
CA TYR A 272 8.30 4.67 -18.65
C TYR A 272 7.13 3.69 -18.57
N LYS A 273 6.10 3.83 -19.43
CA LYS A 273 4.94 2.92 -19.43
C LYS A 273 5.37 1.49 -19.68
N GLY A 274 4.90 0.59 -18.81
CA GLY A 274 5.16 -0.85 -18.95
C GLY A 274 6.53 -1.33 -18.44
N ILE A 275 7.42 -0.45 -17.96
CA ILE A 275 8.72 -0.85 -17.43
C ILE A 275 8.59 -1.51 -16.05
N ASP A 276 7.70 -1.02 -15.18
CA ASP A 276 7.38 -1.67 -13.90
C ASP A 276 5.95 -2.22 -13.91
N GLN A 277 5.83 -3.55 -14.00
CA GLN A 277 4.54 -4.25 -14.05
C GLN A 277 4.00 -4.62 -12.66
N ASN A 278 4.72 -4.32 -11.57
CA ASN A 278 4.29 -4.67 -10.22
C ASN A 278 3.31 -3.62 -9.66
N SER A 279 2.01 -3.90 -9.77
CA SER A 279 0.94 -3.02 -9.28
C SER A 279 1.01 -2.72 -7.78
N THR A 280 1.56 -3.63 -6.98
CA THR A 280 1.71 -3.46 -5.52
C THR A 280 2.79 -2.43 -5.21
N ARG A 281 3.92 -2.46 -5.93
CA ARG A 281 4.98 -1.44 -5.82
C ARG A 281 4.53 -0.08 -6.30
N SER A 282 3.81 -0.05 -7.41
CA SER A 282 3.27 1.20 -7.98
C SER A 282 2.46 2.01 -6.96
N ALA A 283 1.75 1.34 -6.05
CA ALA A 283 1.00 1.99 -4.97
C ALA A 283 1.89 2.56 -3.84
N ALA A 284 3.15 2.13 -3.75
CA ALA A 284 4.11 2.55 -2.71
C ALA A 284 5.15 3.55 -3.22
N TYR A 285 5.26 3.78 -4.51
CA TYR A 285 6.25 4.69 -5.07
C TYR A 285 6.01 6.15 -4.67
N LEU A 286 7.11 6.89 -4.48
CA LEU A 286 7.12 8.34 -4.26
C LEU A 286 6.41 9.12 -5.37
N PHE A 287 6.47 8.61 -6.60
CA PHE A 287 5.86 9.20 -7.77
C PHE A 287 5.15 8.13 -8.61
N ASN A 288 3.92 8.43 -9.03
CA ASN A 288 3.17 7.64 -9.98
C ASN A 288 2.60 8.57 -11.06
N ALA A 289 2.92 8.30 -12.32
CA ALA A 289 2.54 9.13 -13.48
C ALA A 289 1.10 8.91 -13.97
N GLU A 290 0.37 7.93 -13.43
CA GLU A 290 -0.97 7.61 -13.90
C GLU A 290 -2.01 8.68 -13.55
N MET A 291 -2.96 8.91 -14.45
CA MET A 291 -4.00 9.95 -14.34
C MET A 291 -4.93 9.77 -13.14
N PHE A 292 -5.03 8.56 -12.57
CA PHE A 292 -5.71 8.21 -11.32
C PHE A 292 -4.73 7.88 -10.19
N SER A 293 -3.57 8.57 -10.17
CA SER A 293 -2.54 8.38 -9.16
C SER A 293 -3.14 8.55 -7.75
N THR A 294 -2.82 7.60 -6.89
CA THR A 294 -3.15 7.66 -5.47
C THR A 294 -2.43 8.82 -4.76
N HIS A 295 -1.38 9.37 -5.36
CA HIS A 295 -0.59 10.48 -4.83
C HIS A 295 -1.15 11.85 -5.22
N PRO A 296 -1.00 12.89 -4.39
CA PRO A 296 -1.30 14.26 -4.78
C PRO A 296 -0.36 14.70 -5.91
N SER A 297 -0.85 15.59 -6.78
CA SER A 297 0.02 16.11 -7.83
C SER A 297 1.29 16.76 -7.25
N ILE A 298 2.42 16.59 -7.93
CA ILE A 298 3.69 17.20 -7.50
C ILE A 298 3.55 18.71 -7.34
N LYS A 299 2.78 19.36 -8.20
CA LYS A 299 2.48 20.81 -8.07
C LYS A 299 1.87 21.13 -6.70
N ASN A 300 0.90 20.33 -6.24
CA ASN A 300 0.26 20.53 -4.95
C ASN A 300 1.21 20.23 -3.77
N ARG A 301 2.08 19.21 -3.89
CA ARG A 301 3.11 18.89 -2.89
C ARG A 301 4.10 20.06 -2.77
N ILE A 302 4.65 20.55 -3.88
CA ILE A 302 5.56 21.70 -3.91
C ILE A 302 4.88 22.94 -3.32
N GLN A 303 3.63 23.23 -3.70
CA GLN A 303 2.90 24.37 -3.15
C GLN A 303 2.69 24.26 -1.62
N SER A 304 2.43 23.05 -1.12
CA SER A 304 2.30 22.79 0.32
C SER A 304 3.62 23.01 1.05
N LEU A 305 4.72 22.48 0.52
CA LEU A 305 6.07 22.67 1.07
C LEU A 305 6.50 24.15 1.07
N SER A 306 6.23 24.88 -0.01
CA SER A 306 6.62 26.29 -0.14
C SER A 306 5.88 27.23 0.81
N LYS A 307 4.68 26.85 1.29
CA LYS A 307 3.90 27.63 2.26
C LYS A 307 4.37 27.42 3.71
N ARG A 308 5.22 26.46 3.97
CA ARG A 308 5.72 26.15 5.32
C ARG A 308 6.98 26.93 5.58
N VAL A 309 6.92 27.81 6.56
CA VAL A 309 8.11 28.42 7.17
C VAL A 309 8.64 27.41 8.19
N ILE A 310 9.84 26.91 8.00
CA ILE A 310 10.54 25.99 8.90
C ILE A 310 11.40 26.84 9.84
#